data_e7d396d1f85d08806a867b5fe6021c62
#
_entry.id   e7d396d1f85d08806a867b5fe6021c62
#
_cell.length_a   1.000
_cell.length_b   1.000
_cell.length_c   1.000
_cell.angle_alpha   90.00
_cell.angle_beta   90.00
_cell.angle_gamma   90.00
#
_symmetry.space_group_name_H-M   'P 1'
#
loop_
_entity.id
_entity.type
_entity.pdbx_description
1 polymer ?
#
loop_
_entity_poly.entity_id
_entity_poly.type
_entity_poly.pdbx_seq_one_letter_code
_entity_poly.pdbx_strand_id
1 'polypeptide(L)'
;MTRAVITKCNNIQYLLIYEENNLAECHPLISNDSFRIGNIYIGRVEKVVKNIQSAFIRLDEDHVGYLPLNDKPARVLNRTLPKGLPSVAEGDKILVQVEQEALKMKQARVTGNISLAGNYVALDLLTGMVGVSNKIRNAERVEELKAIVPADMPYGVIFRTA
;
A
#
# COMPACT_ATOMS: atom_id res chain seq x y z
N MET A 1 20.52 -18.77 -1.40
CA MET A 1 20.68 -17.35 -1.01
C MET A 1 19.99 -16.51 -2.07
N THR A 2 19.03 -15.66 -1.68
CA THR A 2 18.35 -14.74 -2.62
C THR A 2 19.13 -13.44 -2.72
N ARG A 3 19.34 -12.94 -3.92
CA ARG A 3 20.05 -11.68 -4.21
C ARG A 3 19.24 -10.82 -5.18
N ALA A 4 19.03 -9.55 -4.84
CA ALA A 4 18.44 -8.55 -5.70
C ALA A 4 19.53 -7.68 -6.34
N VAL A 5 19.44 -7.45 -7.64
CA VAL A 5 20.38 -6.63 -8.41
C VAL A 5 19.60 -5.62 -9.23
N ILE A 6 19.93 -4.33 -9.12
CA ILE A 6 19.44 -3.30 -10.03
C ILE A 6 20.51 -3.05 -11.09
N THR A 7 20.13 -3.19 -12.33
CA THR A 7 21.00 -2.95 -13.49
C THR A 7 20.32 -2.10 -14.55
N LYS A 8 21.08 -1.59 -15.52
CA LYS A 8 20.56 -0.78 -16.63
C LYS A 8 20.97 -1.42 -17.95
N CYS A 9 20.00 -1.62 -18.83
CA CYS A 9 20.20 -2.09 -20.18
C CYS A 9 19.32 -1.27 -21.14
N ASN A 10 19.90 -0.76 -22.26
CA ASN A 10 19.19 0.04 -23.26
C ASN A 10 18.34 1.18 -22.66
N ASN A 11 18.89 1.91 -21.72
CA ASN A 11 18.24 3.02 -20.99
C ASN A 11 17.09 2.63 -20.06
N ILE A 12 16.76 1.36 -19.92
CA ILE A 12 15.78 0.83 -18.98
C ILE A 12 16.51 0.23 -17.78
N GLN A 13 16.05 0.57 -16.57
CA GLN A 13 16.51 -0.09 -15.37
C GLN A 13 15.71 -1.38 -15.14
N TYR A 14 16.37 -2.39 -14.61
CA TYR A 14 15.77 -3.68 -14.28
C TYR A 14 16.11 -4.05 -12.85
N LEU A 15 15.13 -4.57 -12.12
CA LEU A 15 15.33 -5.33 -10.90
C LEU A 15 15.40 -6.81 -11.25
N LEU A 16 16.54 -7.42 -10.97
CA LEU A 16 16.78 -8.85 -11.20
C LEU A 16 16.82 -9.55 -9.85
N ILE A 17 16.04 -10.61 -9.69
CA ILE A 17 16.06 -11.46 -8.51
C ILE A 17 16.74 -12.78 -8.88
N TYR A 18 17.78 -13.12 -8.12
CA TYR A 18 18.50 -14.36 -8.27
C TYR A 18 18.24 -15.28 -7.07
N GLU A 19 17.96 -16.54 -7.33
CA GLU A 19 17.94 -17.62 -6.35
C GLU A 19 19.06 -18.62 -6.68
N GLU A 20 19.95 -18.86 -5.72
CA GLU A 20 21.08 -19.78 -5.87
C GLU A 20 21.91 -19.57 -7.17
N ASN A 21 22.12 -18.31 -7.57
CA ASN A 21 22.77 -17.86 -8.80
C ASN A 21 21.97 -18.02 -10.11
N ASN A 22 20.74 -18.53 -10.07
CA ASN A 22 19.84 -18.54 -11.22
C ASN A 22 18.97 -17.28 -11.21
N LEU A 23 18.74 -16.70 -12.38
CA LEU A 23 17.79 -15.61 -12.52
C LEU A 23 16.36 -16.15 -12.35
N ALA A 24 15.72 -15.79 -11.22
CA ALA A 24 14.35 -16.20 -10.92
C ALA A 24 13.32 -15.21 -11.46
N GLU A 25 13.59 -13.89 -11.33
CA GLU A 25 12.66 -12.85 -11.78
C GLU A 25 13.41 -11.70 -12.45
N CYS A 26 12.74 -11.04 -13.43
CA CYS A 26 13.23 -9.85 -14.10
C CYS A 26 12.09 -8.82 -14.22
N HIS A 27 12.25 -7.68 -13.56
CA HIS A 27 11.25 -6.61 -13.55
C HIS A 27 11.82 -5.34 -14.17
N PRO A 28 11.26 -4.83 -15.29
CA PRO A 28 11.65 -3.53 -15.80
C PRO A 28 11.18 -2.43 -14.85
N LEU A 29 12.10 -1.55 -14.44
CA LEU A 29 11.79 -0.36 -13.65
C LEU A 29 11.57 0.81 -14.62
N ILE A 30 10.34 0.93 -15.13
CA ILE A 30 9.98 1.98 -16.09
C ILE A 30 9.72 3.26 -15.30
N SER A 31 10.56 4.27 -15.49
CA SER A 31 10.54 5.53 -14.73
C SER A 31 9.37 6.47 -15.05
N ASN A 32 8.56 6.19 -16.08
CA ASN A 32 7.57 7.13 -16.59
C ASN A 32 6.15 6.97 -16.00
N ASP A 33 5.92 6.05 -15.09
CA ASP A 33 4.62 5.89 -14.44
C ASP A 33 4.72 6.17 -12.95
N SER A 34 4.83 7.43 -12.61
CA SER A 34 4.88 7.91 -11.22
C SER A 34 3.56 7.70 -10.47
N PHE A 35 2.50 7.22 -11.15
CA PHE A 35 1.16 7.21 -10.57
C PHE A 35 0.42 5.87 -10.73
N ARG A 36 1.08 4.75 -10.37
CA ARG A 36 0.50 3.40 -10.48
C ARG A 36 -0.25 2.98 -9.22
N ILE A 37 -1.25 2.15 -9.41
CA ILE A 37 -1.90 1.42 -8.31
C ILE A 37 -0.84 0.71 -7.47
N GLY A 38 -0.95 0.87 -6.14
CA GLY A 38 -0.02 0.30 -5.18
C GLY A 38 1.13 1.22 -4.78
N ASN A 39 1.42 2.29 -5.52
CA ASN A 39 2.43 3.27 -5.11
C ASN A 39 2.04 3.96 -3.80
N ILE A 40 3.03 4.18 -2.94
CA ILE A 40 2.86 4.76 -1.61
C ILE A 40 3.51 6.14 -1.57
N TYR A 41 2.79 7.12 -1.02
CA TYR A 41 3.22 8.51 -0.91
C TYR A 41 3.09 9.03 0.51
N ILE A 42 3.96 9.95 0.87
CA ILE A 42 3.73 10.87 1.97
C ILE A 42 3.12 12.13 1.37
N GLY A 43 1.78 12.20 1.39
CA GLY A 43 1.05 13.31 0.83
C GLY A 43 0.73 14.38 1.87
N ARG A 44 0.45 15.61 1.39
CA ARG A 44 -0.03 16.71 2.23
C ARG A 44 -1.51 16.95 1.97
N VAL A 45 -2.30 17.02 3.04
CA VAL A 45 -3.73 17.38 2.96
C VAL A 45 -3.85 18.84 2.54
N GLU A 46 -4.38 19.08 1.35
CA GLU A 46 -4.62 20.42 0.84
C GLU A 46 -6.00 20.96 1.25
N LYS A 47 -7.02 20.09 1.17
CA LYS A 47 -8.39 20.49 1.45
C LYS A 47 -9.19 19.32 2.02
N VAL A 48 -10.00 19.62 3.04
CA VAL A 48 -10.98 18.68 3.59
C VAL A 48 -12.38 19.14 3.20
N VAL A 49 -13.15 18.27 2.55
CA VAL A 49 -14.50 18.54 2.07
C VAL A 49 -15.51 17.70 2.85
N LYS A 50 -16.07 18.28 3.91
CA LYS A 50 -16.89 17.58 4.90
C LYS A 50 -18.19 17.02 4.33
N ASN A 51 -18.83 17.74 3.40
CA ASN A 51 -20.13 17.34 2.80
C ASN A 51 -20.04 16.06 1.96
N ILE A 52 -18.86 15.73 1.42
CA ILE A 52 -18.60 14.49 0.69
C ILE A 52 -17.67 13.55 1.46
N GLN A 53 -17.37 13.86 2.73
CA GLN A 53 -16.49 13.08 3.61
C GLN A 53 -15.18 12.67 2.92
N SER A 54 -14.46 13.65 2.37
CA SER A 54 -13.26 13.39 1.59
C SER A 54 -12.21 14.46 1.78
N ALA A 55 -10.97 14.14 1.44
CA ALA A 55 -9.86 15.08 1.40
C ALA A 55 -9.12 15.00 0.07
N PHE A 56 -8.54 16.12 -0.35
CA PHE A 56 -7.64 16.22 -1.47
C PHE A 56 -6.21 16.27 -0.95
N ILE A 57 -5.36 15.40 -1.48
CA ILE A 57 -4.01 15.14 -0.98
C ILE A 57 -3.00 15.45 -2.07
N ARG A 58 -2.15 16.43 -1.86
CA ARG A 58 -0.99 16.71 -2.72
C ARG A 58 0.03 15.58 -2.55
N LEU A 59 0.28 14.83 -3.60
CA LEU A 59 1.18 13.69 -3.60
C LEU A 59 2.57 14.08 -4.08
N ASP A 60 2.64 14.87 -5.14
CA ASP A 60 3.84 15.50 -5.71
C ASP A 60 3.49 16.84 -6.37
N GLU A 61 4.40 17.42 -7.16
CA GLU A 61 4.21 18.72 -7.81
C GLU A 61 3.02 18.74 -8.77
N ASP A 62 2.75 17.63 -9.46
CA ASP A 62 1.75 17.54 -10.53
C ASP A 62 0.47 16.79 -10.11
N HIS A 63 0.52 15.98 -9.02
CA HIS A 63 -0.53 15.04 -8.70
C HIS A 63 -1.24 15.33 -7.38
N VAL A 64 -2.56 15.31 -7.47
CA VAL A 64 -3.48 15.37 -6.31
C VAL A 64 -4.32 14.11 -6.28
N GLY A 65 -4.34 13.44 -5.12
CA GLY A 65 -5.18 12.28 -4.86
C GLY A 65 -6.47 12.63 -4.13
N TYR A 66 -7.50 11.83 -4.35
CA TYR A 66 -8.78 11.88 -3.64
C TYR A 66 -8.80 10.80 -2.56
N LEU A 67 -8.93 11.19 -1.29
CA LEU A 67 -9.01 10.31 -0.12
C LEU A 67 -10.41 10.33 0.48
N PRO A 68 -11.20 9.25 0.43
CA PRO A 68 -12.42 9.10 1.21
C PRO A 68 -12.09 9.03 2.71
N LEU A 69 -12.82 9.80 3.54
CA LEU A 69 -12.60 9.85 5.00
C LEU A 69 -13.47 8.86 5.78
N ASN A 70 -14.40 8.20 5.12
CA ASN A 70 -15.23 7.11 5.66
C ASN A 70 -14.54 5.73 5.60
N ASP A 71 -13.44 5.64 4.88
CA ASP A 71 -12.56 4.47 4.88
C ASP A 71 -11.69 4.43 6.14
N LYS A 72 -10.80 3.46 6.23
CA LYS A 72 -9.84 3.37 7.35
C LYS A 72 -9.00 4.65 7.46
N PRO A 73 -8.77 5.16 8.68
CA PRO A 73 -8.07 6.41 8.87
C PRO A 73 -6.64 6.35 8.34
N ALA A 74 -6.24 7.38 7.59
CA ALA A 74 -4.85 7.52 7.16
C ALA A 74 -3.95 7.85 8.36
N ARG A 75 -2.73 7.31 8.36
CA ARG A 75 -1.73 7.62 9.39
C ARG A 75 -1.19 9.03 9.21
N VAL A 76 -1.49 9.90 10.17
CA VAL A 76 -0.92 11.26 10.24
C VAL A 76 0.49 11.17 10.81
N LEU A 77 1.45 11.84 10.15
CA LEU A 77 2.89 11.73 10.43
C LEU A 77 3.46 12.95 11.17
N ASN A 78 2.84 14.12 11.02
CA ASN A 78 3.38 15.39 11.53
C ASN A 78 2.73 15.89 12.83
N ARG A 79 1.74 15.16 13.35
CA ARG A 79 1.13 15.45 14.65
C ARG A 79 0.53 14.20 15.28
N THR A 80 0.35 14.21 16.59
CA THR A 80 -0.41 13.20 17.32
C THR A 80 -1.89 13.54 17.25
N LEU A 81 -2.72 12.55 16.86
CA LEU A 81 -4.16 12.71 16.84
C LEU A 81 -4.72 12.47 18.26
N PRO A 82 -5.47 13.43 18.83
CA PRO A 82 -6.25 13.18 20.04
C PRO A 82 -7.34 12.14 19.75
N LYS A 83 -7.62 11.28 20.74
CA LYS A 83 -8.69 10.29 20.62
C LYS A 83 -10.03 10.98 20.31
N GLY A 84 -10.73 10.52 19.27
CA GLY A 84 -12.09 10.98 18.92
C GLY A 84 -12.17 12.19 17.97
N LEU A 85 -11.05 12.73 17.46
CA LEU A 85 -11.08 13.77 16.45
C LEU A 85 -11.08 13.20 15.01
N PRO A 86 -11.56 13.99 14.00
CA PRO A 86 -11.48 13.58 12.60
C PRO A 86 -10.05 13.25 12.20
N SER A 87 -9.93 12.23 11.39
CA SER A 87 -8.66 11.58 11.09
C SER A 87 -7.62 12.48 10.43
N VAL A 88 -8.02 13.54 9.71
CA VAL A 88 -7.08 14.42 9.00
C VAL A 88 -7.57 15.88 9.02
N ALA A 89 -6.63 16.82 8.93
CA ALA A 89 -6.87 18.25 8.78
C ALA A 89 -5.98 18.83 7.67
N GLU A 90 -6.35 19.98 7.16
CA GLU A 90 -5.54 20.71 6.17
C GLU A 90 -4.14 20.98 6.72
N GLY A 91 -3.12 20.72 5.91
CA GLY A 91 -1.70 20.80 6.27
C GLY A 91 -1.10 19.52 6.87
N ASP A 92 -1.91 18.52 7.21
CA ASP A 92 -1.39 17.24 7.70
C ASP A 92 -0.54 16.54 6.63
N LYS A 93 0.54 15.90 7.08
CA LYS A 93 1.30 14.93 6.29
C LYS A 93 0.77 13.54 6.61
N ILE A 94 0.35 12.80 5.60
CA ILE A 94 -0.27 11.49 5.75
C ILE A 94 0.36 10.47 4.82
N LEU A 95 0.38 9.22 5.28
CA LEU A 95 0.79 8.09 4.44
C LEU A 95 -0.42 7.58 3.68
N VAL A 96 -0.32 7.51 2.35
CA VAL A 96 -1.39 7.03 1.47
C VAL A 96 -0.85 6.15 0.36
N GLN A 97 -1.71 5.25 -0.13
CA GLN A 97 -1.43 4.37 -1.25
C GLN A 97 -2.43 4.62 -2.38
N VAL A 98 -1.96 4.58 -3.62
CA VAL A 98 -2.83 4.68 -4.80
C VAL A 98 -3.66 3.40 -4.92
N GLU A 99 -4.98 3.53 -4.87
CA GLU A 99 -5.95 2.44 -5.00
C GLU A 99 -6.55 2.35 -6.40
N GLN A 100 -6.74 3.52 -7.04
CA GLN A 100 -7.23 3.62 -8.42
C GLN A 100 -6.50 4.75 -9.13
N GLU A 101 -6.12 4.52 -10.37
CA GLU A 101 -5.49 5.53 -11.22
C GLU A 101 -6.48 6.64 -11.58
N ALA A 102 -5.93 7.80 -11.93
CA ALA A 102 -6.72 8.90 -12.46
C ALA A 102 -7.35 8.51 -13.82
N LEU A 103 -8.65 8.74 -13.96
CA LEU A 103 -9.38 8.46 -15.19
C LEU A 103 -9.96 9.77 -15.77
N LYS A 104 -9.46 10.17 -16.94
CA LYS A 104 -9.92 11.40 -17.63
C LYS A 104 -9.82 12.63 -16.73
N MET A 105 -10.97 13.15 -16.26
CA MET A 105 -11.06 14.33 -15.39
C MET A 105 -11.16 13.98 -13.90
N LYS A 106 -11.14 12.69 -13.53
CA LYS A 106 -11.18 12.24 -12.12
C LYS A 106 -9.78 12.05 -11.59
N GLN A 107 -9.55 12.59 -10.40
CA GLN A 107 -8.28 12.39 -9.69
C GLN A 107 -8.13 10.93 -9.26
N ALA A 108 -6.90 10.49 -9.08
CA ALA A 108 -6.62 9.17 -8.55
C ALA A 108 -7.22 9.01 -7.14
N ARG A 109 -7.81 7.86 -6.88
CA ARG A 109 -8.25 7.50 -5.53
C ARG A 109 -7.06 6.97 -4.74
N VAL A 110 -6.89 7.50 -3.55
CA VAL A 110 -5.90 7.02 -2.58
C VAL A 110 -6.57 6.52 -1.32
N THR A 111 -5.89 5.62 -0.62
CA THR A 111 -6.36 5.05 0.66
C THR A 111 -5.31 5.22 1.74
N GLY A 112 -5.75 5.38 2.99
CA GLY A 112 -4.87 5.31 4.16
C GLY A 112 -4.53 3.86 4.57
N ASN A 113 -5.20 2.88 3.98
CA ASN A 113 -4.96 1.46 4.24
C ASN A 113 -3.82 0.94 3.38
N ILE A 114 -2.61 1.01 3.90
CA ILE A 114 -1.41 0.56 3.18
C ILE A 114 -1.34 -0.95 3.18
N SER A 115 -1.32 -1.54 1.99
CA SER A 115 -1.21 -2.98 1.78
C SER A 115 -0.09 -3.32 0.81
N LEU A 116 0.78 -4.24 1.19
CA LEU A 116 1.85 -4.76 0.34
C LEU A 116 1.43 -6.16 -0.15
N ALA A 117 0.96 -6.24 -1.38
CA ALA A 117 0.44 -7.47 -1.95
C ALA A 117 1.55 -8.28 -2.66
N GLY A 118 1.76 -9.52 -2.20
CA GLY A 118 2.51 -10.55 -2.91
C GLY A 118 1.57 -11.62 -3.48
N ASN A 119 2.11 -12.64 -4.13
CA ASN A 119 1.29 -13.68 -4.77
C ASN A 119 0.46 -14.50 -3.76
N TYR A 120 1.05 -14.87 -2.63
CA TYR A 120 0.44 -15.75 -1.62
C TYR A 120 0.16 -15.07 -0.29
N VAL A 121 0.75 -13.89 -0.06
CA VAL A 121 0.62 -13.14 1.18
C VAL A 121 0.43 -11.66 0.86
N ALA A 122 -0.47 -11.00 1.58
CA ALA A 122 -0.54 -9.55 1.63
C ALA A 122 -0.28 -9.09 3.08
N LEU A 123 0.51 -8.02 3.24
CA LEU A 123 0.72 -7.35 4.51
C LEU A 123 -0.20 -6.13 4.58
N ASP A 124 -0.92 -5.98 5.67
CA ASP A 124 -1.73 -4.81 6.01
C ASP A 124 -1.02 -4.04 7.13
N LEU A 125 -0.52 -2.85 6.84
CA LEU A 125 0.29 -2.08 7.79
C LEU A 125 -0.52 -1.39 8.89
N LEU A 126 -1.86 -1.45 8.85
CA LEU A 126 -2.73 -0.80 9.82
C LEU A 126 -3.36 -1.75 10.84
N THR A 127 -3.58 -3.00 10.47
CA THR A 127 -4.28 -3.96 11.32
C THR A 127 -3.33 -5.08 11.72
N GLY A 128 -3.25 -5.44 12.97
CA GLY A 128 -2.51 -6.63 13.42
C GLY A 128 -3.28 -7.94 13.18
N MET A 129 -4.23 -7.98 12.24
CA MET A 129 -5.09 -9.14 12.01
C MET A 129 -4.45 -10.16 11.10
N VAL A 130 -4.52 -11.44 11.49
CA VAL A 130 -4.13 -12.56 10.63
C VAL A 130 -5.37 -13.11 9.95
N GLY A 131 -5.40 -13.03 8.62
CA GLY A 131 -6.49 -13.52 7.77
C GLY A 131 -6.03 -14.63 6.83
N VAL A 132 -6.95 -15.52 6.46
CA VAL A 132 -6.73 -16.55 5.43
C VAL A 132 -7.88 -16.47 4.44
N SER A 133 -7.55 -16.50 3.16
CA SER A 133 -8.54 -16.44 2.09
C SER A 133 -9.59 -17.55 2.21
N ASN A 134 -10.86 -17.21 2.04
CA ASN A 134 -11.98 -18.16 2.04
C ASN A 134 -11.87 -19.25 0.96
N LYS A 135 -10.99 -19.09 -0.02
CA LYS A 135 -10.69 -20.11 -1.01
C LYS A 135 -9.88 -21.28 -0.43
N ILE A 136 -9.17 -21.07 0.70
CA ILE A 136 -8.45 -22.10 1.43
C ILE A 136 -9.45 -22.73 2.42
N ARG A 137 -10.05 -23.86 2.03
CA ARG A 137 -11.17 -24.48 2.77
C ARG A 137 -10.74 -25.51 3.81
N ASN A 138 -9.52 -26.01 3.76
CA ASN A 138 -8.99 -26.99 4.73
C ASN A 138 -8.73 -26.28 6.06
N ALA A 139 -9.48 -26.64 7.11
CA ALA A 139 -9.39 -26.02 8.42
C ALA A 139 -8.03 -26.22 9.09
N GLU A 140 -7.43 -27.40 8.96
CA GLU A 140 -6.09 -27.71 9.49
C GLU A 140 -5.03 -26.80 8.85
N ARG A 141 -5.10 -26.64 7.51
CA ARG A 141 -4.21 -25.74 6.76
C ARG A 141 -4.38 -24.29 7.15
N VAL A 142 -5.61 -23.86 7.45
CA VAL A 142 -5.90 -22.48 7.93
C VAL A 142 -5.21 -22.24 9.28
N GLU A 143 -5.28 -23.19 10.20
CA GLU A 143 -4.64 -23.05 11.53
C GLU A 143 -3.11 -23.11 11.43
N GLU A 144 -2.54 -23.99 10.58
CA GLU A 144 -1.12 -24.00 10.28
C GLU A 144 -0.61 -22.66 9.77
N LEU A 145 -1.33 -22.07 8.78
CA LEU A 145 -0.96 -20.77 8.20
C LEU A 145 -1.00 -19.64 9.23
N LYS A 146 -2.01 -19.63 10.10
CA LYS A 146 -2.09 -18.65 11.20
C LYS A 146 -0.94 -18.82 12.20
N ALA A 147 -0.58 -20.05 12.52
CA ALA A 147 0.49 -20.37 13.47
C ALA A 147 1.89 -19.95 12.98
N ILE A 148 2.10 -19.78 11.67
CA ILE A 148 3.37 -19.29 11.11
C ILE A 148 3.62 -17.81 11.48
N VAL A 149 2.55 -17.01 11.70
CA VAL A 149 2.67 -15.59 12.00
C VAL A 149 3.02 -15.40 13.46
N PRO A 150 4.15 -14.73 13.79
CA PRO A 150 4.51 -14.41 15.16
C PRO A 150 3.41 -13.63 15.87
N ALA A 151 3.16 -13.94 17.14
CA ALA A 151 2.11 -13.30 17.93
C ALA A 151 2.34 -11.79 18.17
N ASP A 152 3.59 -11.36 18.11
CA ASP A 152 4.04 -9.97 18.25
C ASP A 152 4.19 -9.22 16.92
N MET A 153 3.72 -9.80 15.81
CA MET A 153 3.76 -9.16 14.49
C MET A 153 2.97 -7.84 14.52
N PRO A 154 3.62 -6.70 14.24
CA PRO A 154 2.95 -5.39 14.32
C PRO A 154 2.05 -5.10 13.11
N TYR A 155 2.01 -6.00 12.12
CA TYR A 155 1.25 -5.86 10.87
C TYR A 155 0.24 -6.97 10.72
N GLY A 156 -0.85 -6.68 10.00
CA GLY A 156 -1.76 -7.72 9.54
C GLY A 156 -1.13 -8.57 8.44
N VAL A 157 -1.46 -9.85 8.43
CA VAL A 157 -1.00 -10.82 7.41
C VAL A 157 -2.22 -11.51 6.84
N ILE A 158 -2.36 -11.45 5.51
CA ILE A 158 -3.47 -12.10 4.81
C ILE A 158 -2.90 -13.13 3.85
N PHE A 159 -3.13 -14.42 4.16
CA PHE A 159 -2.79 -15.51 3.25
C PHE A 159 -3.83 -15.60 2.13
N ARG A 160 -3.37 -15.71 0.89
CA ARG A 160 -4.21 -15.74 -0.30
C ARG A 160 -3.78 -16.85 -1.26
N THR A 161 -4.67 -17.23 -2.14
CA THR A 161 -4.33 -18.06 -3.30
C THR A 161 -3.88 -17.16 -4.44
N ALA A 162 -2.92 -17.62 -5.22
CA ALA A 162 -2.54 -16.97 -6.47
C ALA A 162 -3.67 -17.02 -7.50
#